data_481ae13f83b6bb05034571fe9ffd3de2
#
_entry.id   481ae13f83b6bb05034571fe9ffd3de2
#
_cell.length_a   1.000
_cell.length_b   1.000
_cell.length_c   1.000
_cell.angle_alpha   90.00
_cell.angle_beta   90.00
_cell.angle_gamma   90.00
#
_symmetry.space_group_name_H-M   'P 1'
#
loop_
_entity.id
_entity.type
_entity.pdbx_description
1 polymer ?
#
loop_
_entity_poly.entity_id
_entity_poly.type
_entity_poly.pdbx_seq_one_letter_code
_entity_poly.pdbx_strand_id
1 'polypeptide(L)'
;MSADQRLPRRPYLLRAMHQWMSDSGMTPHVLVDTYVEGVDVPKAHVRDGRIVLNLSLAATRHLDLGNEWISFEARFAGVPRGVRLPVSAVLSVYARETGEGMVFPPEGELAPPSALLAPRLPDTATPQGIVPSDGGPQPPRGPSRPRPNLKVVK
;
A
#
# COMPACT_ATOMS: atom_id res chain seq x y z
N MET A 1 14.04 -27.15 -20.60
CA MET A 1 13.28 -26.67 -19.44
C MET A 1 12.99 -25.21 -19.66
N SER A 2 11.77 -24.92 -19.94
CA SER A 2 11.34 -23.54 -20.15
C SER A 2 11.49 -22.77 -18.85
N ALA A 3 12.00 -21.56 -18.92
CA ALA A 3 12.12 -20.66 -17.79
C ALA A 3 10.77 -20.31 -17.11
N ASP A 4 9.69 -20.77 -17.70
CA ASP A 4 8.31 -20.46 -17.28
C ASP A 4 7.73 -21.38 -16.20
N GLN A 5 8.51 -22.31 -15.68
CA GLN A 5 8.04 -23.18 -14.60
C GLN A 5 8.25 -22.63 -13.19
N ARG A 6 8.57 -21.36 -13.09
CA ARG A 6 8.67 -20.74 -11.77
C ARG A 6 7.28 -20.53 -11.20
N LEU A 7 7.10 -21.01 -9.99
CA LEU A 7 5.88 -20.74 -9.26
C LEU A 7 5.71 -19.22 -9.04
N PRO A 8 4.50 -18.72 -9.11
CA PRO A 8 4.26 -17.31 -8.86
C PRO A 8 4.70 -16.93 -7.44
N ARG A 9 5.41 -15.82 -7.31
CA ARG A 9 5.94 -15.35 -6.02
C ARG A 9 4.86 -14.73 -5.13
N ARG A 10 3.82 -14.20 -5.73
CA ARG A 10 2.77 -13.46 -5.04
C ARG A 10 2.17 -14.21 -3.84
N PRO A 11 1.76 -15.47 -3.94
CA PRO A 11 1.18 -16.18 -2.80
C PRO A 11 2.17 -16.35 -1.64
N TYR A 12 3.44 -16.54 -1.94
CA TYR A 12 4.47 -16.68 -0.91
C TYR A 12 4.72 -15.37 -0.18
N LEU A 13 4.84 -14.28 -0.93
CA LEU A 13 5.02 -12.94 -0.36
C LEU A 13 3.78 -12.51 0.44
N LEU A 14 2.59 -12.82 -0.05
CA LEU A 14 1.35 -12.52 0.65
C LEU A 14 1.28 -13.24 2.00
N ARG A 15 1.61 -14.53 2.04
CA ARG A 15 1.65 -15.29 3.30
C ARG A 15 2.71 -14.74 4.27
N ALA A 16 3.88 -14.42 3.77
CA ALA A 16 4.95 -13.84 4.59
C ALA A 16 4.53 -12.50 5.18
N MET A 17 3.96 -11.63 4.39
CA MET A 17 3.47 -10.32 4.84
C MET A 17 2.32 -10.46 5.84
N HIS A 18 1.39 -11.36 5.57
CA HIS A 18 0.28 -11.64 6.47
C HIS A 18 0.80 -12.12 7.85
N GLN A 19 1.73 -13.04 7.83
CA GLN A 19 2.30 -13.57 9.07
C GLN A 19 3.07 -12.49 9.82
N TRP A 20 3.93 -11.75 9.15
CA TRP A 20 4.69 -10.67 9.76
C TRP A 20 3.77 -9.63 10.43
N MET A 21 2.73 -9.20 9.75
CA MET A 21 1.77 -8.26 10.31
C MET A 21 1.02 -8.83 11.51
N SER A 22 0.62 -10.09 11.43
CA SER A 22 -0.07 -10.78 12.52
C SER A 22 0.82 -10.91 13.75
N ASP A 23 2.06 -11.32 13.56
CA ASP A 23 3.04 -11.47 14.64
C ASP A 23 3.46 -10.12 15.26
N SER A 24 3.37 -9.07 14.46
CA SER A 24 3.64 -7.68 14.90
C SER A 24 2.44 -7.00 15.55
N GLY A 25 1.33 -7.70 15.72
CA GLY A 25 0.12 -7.13 16.31
C GLY A 25 -0.61 -6.16 15.41
N MET A 26 -0.33 -6.18 14.12
CA MET A 26 -0.98 -5.35 13.10
C MET A 26 -2.13 -6.08 12.42
N THR A 27 -2.98 -5.34 11.75
CA THR A 27 -4.15 -5.89 11.05
C THR A 27 -3.87 -5.95 9.54
N PRO A 28 -3.66 -7.16 8.97
CA PRO A 28 -3.43 -7.29 7.55
C PRO A 28 -4.70 -7.01 6.74
N HIS A 29 -4.61 -6.10 5.80
CA HIS A 29 -5.64 -5.80 4.81
C HIS A 29 -5.13 -6.07 3.41
N VAL A 30 -6.01 -6.50 2.53
CA VAL A 30 -5.70 -6.68 1.11
C VAL A 30 -6.63 -5.84 0.25
N LEU A 31 -6.07 -5.24 -0.78
CA LEU A 31 -6.83 -4.60 -1.84
C LEU A 31 -6.97 -5.60 -2.99
N VAL A 32 -8.19 -5.82 -3.42
CA VAL A 32 -8.54 -6.83 -4.42
C VAL A 32 -9.21 -6.17 -5.61
N ASP A 33 -8.80 -6.57 -6.80
CA ASP A 33 -9.47 -6.21 -8.05
C ASP A 33 -10.64 -7.16 -8.27
N THR A 34 -11.84 -6.63 -8.31
CA THR A 34 -13.06 -7.42 -8.46
C THR A 34 -13.42 -7.73 -9.92
N TYR A 35 -12.70 -7.16 -10.88
CA TYR A 35 -12.88 -7.46 -12.29
C TYR A 35 -12.18 -8.77 -12.70
N VAL A 36 -11.29 -9.28 -11.88
CA VAL A 36 -10.62 -10.56 -12.13
C VAL A 36 -11.64 -11.68 -12.00
N GLU A 37 -11.64 -12.57 -12.98
CA GLU A 37 -12.52 -13.72 -12.99
C GLU A 37 -12.29 -14.62 -11.77
N GLY A 38 -13.36 -15.08 -11.17
CA GLY A 38 -13.32 -15.96 -10.00
C GLY A 38 -13.36 -15.24 -8.66
N VAL A 39 -13.41 -13.93 -8.64
CA VAL A 39 -13.58 -13.15 -7.41
C VAL A 39 -15.03 -13.25 -6.93
N ASP A 40 -15.23 -13.87 -5.78
CA ASP A 40 -16.51 -13.96 -5.09
C ASP A 40 -16.44 -13.20 -3.77
N VAL A 41 -16.95 -11.97 -3.80
CA VAL A 41 -16.95 -11.05 -2.68
C VAL A 41 -18.31 -10.34 -2.57
N PRO A 42 -18.68 -9.82 -1.39
CA PRO A 42 -19.93 -9.07 -1.27
C PRO A 42 -19.88 -7.78 -2.09
N LYS A 43 -20.71 -7.73 -3.11
CA LYS A 43 -20.77 -6.59 -4.06
C LYS A 43 -21.12 -5.26 -3.40
N ALA A 44 -21.84 -5.30 -2.30
CA ALA A 44 -22.22 -4.10 -1.56
C ALA A 44 -21.02 -3.31 -1.00
N HIS A 45 -19.89 -3.97 -0.84
CA HIS A 45 -18.66 -3.36 -0.33
C HIS A 45 -17.63 -3.05 -1.41
N VAL A 46 -17.94 -3.36 -2.66
CA VAL A 46 -17.08 -3.04 -3.81
C VAL A 46 -17.22 -1.57 -4.16
N ARG A 47 -16.11 -0.88 -4.33
CA ARG A 47 -16.03 0.50 -4.78
C ARG A 47 -15.04 0.63 -5.92
N ASP A 48 -15.47 1.21 -7.02
CA ASP A 48 -14.62 1.41 -8.23
C ASP A 48 -13.93 0.11 -8.69
N GLY A 49 -14.67 -1.00 -8.65
CA GLY A 49 -14.14 -2.31 -9.03
C GLY A 49 -13.11 -2.90 -8.08
N ARG A 50 -13.00 -2.35 -6.87
CA ARG A 50 -12.05 -2.81 -5.85
C ARG A 50 -12.73 -3.03 -4.52
N ILE A 51 -12.18 -3.93 -3.73
CA ILE A 51 -12.62 -4.18 -2.37
C ILE A 51 -11.42 -4.31 -1.44
N VAL A 52 -11.55 -3.79 -0.24
CA VAL A 52 -10.58 -3.98 0.83
C VAL A 52 -11.11 -5.06 1.76
N LEU A 53 -10.31 -6.09 1.98
CA LEU A 53 -10.64 -7.21 2.84
C LEU A 53 -9.70 -7.27 4.03
N ASN A 54 -10.26 -7.49 5.20
CA ASN A 54 -9.50 -7.70 6.43
C ASN A 54 -9.15 -9.19 6.54
N LEU A 55 -7.87 -9.52 6.55
CA LEU A 55 -7.37 -10.87 6.67
C LEU A 55 -6.85 -11.21 8.06
N SER A 56 -7.13 -10.41 9.07
CA SER A 56 -6.71 -10.73 10.44
C SER A 56 -7.41 -12.00 10.92
N LEU A 57 -6.71 -12.76 11.73
CA LEU A 57 -7.25 -13.99 12.32
C LEU A 57 -8.46 -13.73 13.23
N ALA A 58 -8.56 -12.53 13.78
CA ALA A 58 -9.70 -12.11 14.58
C ALA A 58 -10.97 -11.83 13.73
N ALA A 59 -10.78 -11.41 12.47
CA ALA A 59 -11.87 -11.04 11.58
C ALA A 59 -12.29 -12.17 10.62
N THR A 60 -11.46 -13.19 10.47
CA THR A 60 -11.66 -14.27 9.53
C THR A 60 -11.79 -15.63 10.22
N ARG A 61 -12.54 -16.52 9.59
CA ARG A 61 -12.59 -17.94 9.95
C ARG A 61 -12.16 -18.76 8.76
N HIS A 62 -11.52 -19.88 9.01
CA HIS A 62 -11.08 -20.81 7.97
C HIS A 62 -10.24 -20.13 6.89
N LEU A 63 -9.38 -19.19 7.30
CA LEU A 63 -8.50 -18.48 6.38
C LEU A 63 -7.52 -19.46 5.74
N ASP A 64 -7.60 -19.58 4.44
CA ASP A 64 -6.68 -20.35 3.62
C ASP A 64 -6.02 -19.41 2.59
N LEU A 65 -4.72 -19.25 2.71
CA LEU A 65 -3.90 -18.49 1.77
C LEU A 65 -3.16 -19.48 0.86
N GLY A 66 -3.88 -20.02 -0.10
CA GLY A 66 -3.32 -20.97 -1.06
C GLY A 66 -2.41 -20.33 -2.11
N ASN A 67 -1.89 -21.14 -3.01
CA ASN A 67 -1.05 -20.66 -4.10
C ASN A 67 -1.85 -20.08 -5.27
N GLU A 68 -3.06 -20.55 -5.48
CA GLU A 68 -3.93 -20.09 -6.55
C GLU A 68 -5.15 -19.34 -6.03
N TRP A 69 -5.67 -19.77 -4.90
CA TRP A 69 -6.90 -19.25 -4.32
C TRP A 69 -6.70 -18.83 -2.88
N ILE A 70 -7.43 -17.79 -2.51
CA ILE A 70 -7.62 -17.37 -1.14
C ILE A 70 -9.07 -17.58 -0.80
N SER A 71 -9.33 -18.22 0.34
CA SER A 71 -10.70 -18.43 0.82
C SER A 71 -10.78 -18.21 2.34
N PHE A 72 -11.87 -17.64 2.78
CA PHE A 72 -12.14 -17.44 4.18
C PHE A 72 -13.60 -17.05 4.40
N GLU A 73 -14.03 -17.09 5.64
CA GLU A 73 -15.31 -16.54 6.07
C GLU A 73 -15.07 -15.27 6.87
N ALA A 74 -15.83 -14.24 6.60
CA ALA A 74 -15.79 -13.00 7.34
C ALA A 74 -17.20 -12.44 7.52
N ARG A 75 -17.36 -11.55 8.48
CA ARG A 75 -18.62 -10.85 8.69
C ARG A 75 -18.62 -9.53 7.96
N PHE A 76 -19.63 -9.33 7.15
CA PHE A 76 -19.90 -8.08 6.46
C PHE A 76 -21.23 -7.53 6.97
N ALA A 77 -21.20 -6.35 7.58
CA ALA A 77 -22.38 -5.77 8.23
C ALA A 77 -23.07 -6.74 9.20
N GLY A 78 -22.28 -7.52 9.94
CA GLY A 78 -22.78 -8.50 10.91
C GLY A 78 -23.21 -9.85 10.33
N VAL A 79 -23.21 -10.00 8.99
CA VAL A 79 -23.61 -11.22 8.31
C VAL A 79 -22.38 -12.03 7.93
N PRO A 80 -22.26 -13.29 8.37
CA PRO A 80 -21.15 -14.15 7.94
C PRO A 80 -21.31 -14.50 6.47
N ARG A 81 -20.22 -14.37 5.72
CA ARG A 81 -20.16 -14.68 4.30
C ARG A 81 -18.82 -15.30 3.93
N GLY A 82 -18.88 -16.34 3.12
CA GLY A 82 -17.71 -16.92 2.48
C GLY A 82 -17.17 -15.99 1.40
N VAL A 83 -15.87 -15.85 1.37
CA VAL A 83 -15.13 -15.08 0.36
C VAL A 83 -14.15 -16.01 -0.33
N ARG A 84 -14.09 -15.93 -1.63
CA ARG A 84 -13.13 -16.67 -2.44
C ARG A 84 -12.61 -15.77 -3.56
N LEU A 85 -11.31 -15.78 -3.74
CA LEU A 85 -10.68 -15.00 -4.81
C LEU A 85 -9.38 -15.64 -5.27
N PRO A 86 -9.02 -15.46 -6.54
CA PRO A 86 -7.70 -15.88 -6.99
C PRO A 86 -6.62 -14.96 -6.44
N VAL A 87 -5.44 -15.51 -6.17
CA VAL A 87 -4.30 -14.72 -5.68
C VAL A 87 -3.92 -13.61 -6.66
N SER A 88 -4.11 -13.85 -7.95
CA SER A 88 -3.87 -12.87 -9.01
C SER A 88 -4.70 -11.59 -8.88
N ALA A 89 -5.85 -11.66 -8.21
CA ALA A 89 -6.70 -10.50 -7.97
C ALA A 89 -6.19 -9.57 -6.86
N VAL A 90 -5.24 -10.02 -6.05
CA VAL A 90 -4.68 -9.21 -4.95
C VAL A 90 -3.73 -8.17 -5.52
N LEU A 91 -4.05 -6.91 -5.33
CA LEU A 91 -3.25 -5.78 -5.79
C LEU A 91 -2.22 -5.34 -4.77
N SER A 92 -2.56 -5.43 -3.50
CA SER A 92 -1.65 -5.06 -2.42
C SER A 92 -2.05 -5.71 -1.10
N VAL A 93 -1.09 -5.83 -0.21
CA VAL A 93 -1.29 -6.22 1.19
C VAL A 93 -0.63 -5.16 2.07
N TYR A 94 -1.32 -4.71 3.08
CA TYR A 94 -0.81 -3.65 3.96
C TYR A 94 -1.37 -3.76 5.37
N ALA A 95 -0.65 -3.21 6.32
CA ALA A 95 -1.11 -3.09 7.70
C ALA A 95 -2.04 -1.88 7.82
N ARG A 96 -3.20 -2.10 8.39
CA ARG A 96 -4.20 -1.04 8.59
C ARG A 96 -3.66 0.12 9.42
N GLU A 97 -2.87 -0.19 10.42
CA GLU A 97 -2.39 0.78 11.41
C GLU A 97 -1.31 1.71 10.86
N THR A 98 -0.41 1.17 10.04
CA THR A 98 0.77 1.91 9.56
C THR A 98 0.73 2.20 8.07
N GLY A 99 -0.05 1.44 7.31
CA GLY A 99 -0.03 1.48 5.85
C GLY A 99 1.17 0.78 5.22
N GLU A 100 2.04 0.23 6.02
CA GLU A 100 3.19 -0.54 5.53
C GLU A 100 2.73 -1.82 4.86
N GLY A 101 3.31 -2.11 3.74
CA GLY A 101 2.93 -3.31 3.01
C GLY A 101 3.63 -3.44 1.68
N MET A 102 3.01 -4.19 0.81
CA MET A 102 3.55 -4.51 -0.50
C MET A 102 2.46 -4.39 -1.57
N VAL A 103 2.84 -3.82 -2.69
CA VAL A 103 2.02 -3.78 -3.90
C VAL A 103 2.48 -4.88 -4.85
N PHE A 104 1.54 -5.60 -5.41
CA PHE A 104 1.81 -6.63 -6.40
C PHE A 104 1.52 -6.09 -7.80
N PRO A 105 2.51 -6.08 -8.68
CA PRO A 105 2.29 -5.69 -10.06
C PRO A 105 1.37 -6.70 -10.76
N PRO A 106 0.66 -6.30 -11.81
CA PRO A 106 -0.11 -7.23 -12.64
C PRO A 106 0.75 -8.40 -13.10
N GLU A 107 0.17 -9.58 -13.18
CA GLU A 107 0.89 -10.75 -13.69
C GLU A 107 1.24 -10.53 -15.17
N GLY A 108 2.51 -10.65 -15.49
CA GLY A 108 3.05 -10.39 -16.83
C GLY A 108 3.91 -9.14 -16.92
N GLU A 109 3.79 -8.22 -16.02
CA GLU A 109 4.68 -7.09 -15.92
C GLU A 109 5.78 -7.43 -14.91
N LEU A 110 6.85 -8.00 -15.42
CA LEU A 110 8.09 -8.16 -14.67
C LEU A 110 8.64 -6.76 -14.41
N ALA A 111 8.16 -6.13 -13.35
CA ALA A 111 8.88 -4.99 -12.83
C ALA A 111 10.32 -5.47 -12.56
N PRO A 112 11.32 -4.84 -13.15
CA PRO A 112 12.68 -5.22 -12.89
C PRO A 112 12.93 -5.14 -11.38
N PRO A 113 13.68 -6.06 -10.81
CA PRO A 113 13.95 -6.09 -9.37
C PRO A 113 14.52 -4.77 -8.83
N SER A 114 15.03 -3.95 -9.71
CA SER A 114 15.51 -2.62 -9.40
C SER A 114 14.41 -1.64 -8.97
N ALA A 115 13.20 -1.82 -9.43
CA ALA A 115 12.08 -0.92 -9.07
C ALA A 115 11.56 -1.14 -7.64
N LEU A 116 11.85 -2.31 -7.07
CA LEU A 116 11.44 -2.65 -5.71
C LEU A 116 12.46 -2.21 -4.65
N LEU A 117 13.66 -1.86 -5.07
CA LEU A 117 14.78 -1.54 -4.18
C LEU A 117 15.23 -0.07 -4.29
N ALA A 118 14.70 0.66 -5.23
CA ALA A 118 14.91 2.09 -5.22
C ALA A 118 14.01 2.70 -4.15
N PRO A 119 14.55 3.14 -3.02
CA PRO A 119 13.81 4.11 -2.28
C PRO A 119 13.53 5.23 -3.28
N ARG A 120 12.29 5.47 -3.59
CA ARG A 120 11.94 6.76 -4.12
C ARG A 120 12.43 7.76 -3.08
N LEU A 121 13.64 8.18 -3.28
CA LEU A 121 14.02 9.45 -2.75
C LEU A 121 12.91 10.39 -3.22
N PRO A 122 12.25 11.08 -2.32
CA PRO A 122 11.41 12.15 -2.78
C PRO A 122 12.26 12.89 -3.78
N ASP A 123 11.72 13.11 -4.95
CA ASP A 123 12.25 14.16 -5.79
C ASP A 123 12.33 15.38 -4.90
N THR A 124 13.37 15.41 -4.14
CA THR A 124 13.85 16.69 -3.69
C THR A 124 14.15 17.35 -5.00
N ALA A 125 13.15 18.02 -5.39
CA ALA A 125 13.19 18.91 -6.47
C ALA A 125 14.65 19.26 -6.65
N THR A 126 15.15 18.82 -7.75
CA THR A 126 16.25 19.46 -8.34
C THR A 126 16.67 20.61 -7.46
N PRO A 127 17.82 20.56 -6.89
CA PRO A 127 18.36 21.80 -6.43
C PRO A 127 18.24 22.69 -7.65
N GLN A 128 17.19 23.44 -7.66
CA GLN A 128 16.96 24.45 -8.64
C GLN A 128 18.23 25.14 -8.71
N GLY A 129 18.85 24.88 -9.80
CA GLY A 129 20.09 25.35 -10.05
C GLY A 129 20.41 26.42 -9.08
N ILE A 130 21.31 26.15 -8.34
CA ILE A 130 21.97 27.20 -7.65
C ILE A 130 21.94 28.29 -8.65
N VAL A 131 20.96 29.09 -8.52
CA VAL A 131 21.09 30.34 -9.17
C VAL A 131 22.44 30.76 -8.68
N PRO A 132 23.45 30.76 -9.49
CA PRO A 132 24.66 31.36 -9.04
C PRO A 132 24.18 32.68 -8.48
N SER A 133 24.26 32.80 -7.25
CA SER A 133 24.07 34.12 -6.72
C SER A 133 25.19 34.88 -7.29
N ASP A 134 25.07 35.10 -8.54
CA ASP A 134 25.76 36.15 -9.12
C ASP A 134 25.36 37.33 -8.29
N GLY A 135 26.22 37.61 -7.34
CA GLY A 135 26.25 38.85 -6.65
C GLY A 135 25.05 39.75 -6.74
N GLY A 136 23.95 39.19 -7.15
CA GLY A 136 22.73 39.92 -7.06
C GLY A 136 22.67 40.44 -5.65
N PRO A 137 22.72 41.74 -5.48
CA PRO A 137 22.64 42.28 -4.16
C PRO A 137 21.45 41.62 -3.51
N GLN A 138 21.72 40.88 -2.51
CA GLN A 138 20.62 40.51 -1.63
C GLN A 138 19.78 41.74 -1.50
N PRO A 139 18.53 41.68 -1.81
CA PRO A 139 17.69 42.81 -1.53
C PRO A 139 18.02 43.20 -0.11
N PRO A 140 18.42 44.42 0.09
CA PRO A 140 18.76 44.85 1.43
C PRO A 140 17.62 44.33 2.28
N ARG A 141 17.96 43.47 3.17
CA ARG A 141 16.96 43.07 4.13
C ARG A 141 16.28 44.30 4.53
N GLY A 142 15.13 44.48 3.98
CA GLY A 142 14.37 45.64 4.29
C GLY A 142 14.48 45.81 5.79
N PRO A 143 14.65 46.99 6.24
CA PRO A 143 14.89 47.24 7.63
C PRO A 143 13.99 46.30 8.38
N SER A 144 14.60 45.40 9.09
CA SER A 144 13.90 44.45 9.88
C SER A 144 12.73 45.19 10.45
N ARG A 145 11.59 44.93 9.92
CA ARG A 145 10.39 45.60 10.40
C ARG A 145 10.52 45.55 11.89
N PRO A 146 10.56 46.67 12.54
CA PRO A 146 10.54 46.63 13.96
C PRO A 146 9.38 45.74 14.28
N ARG A 147 9.68 44.61 14.80
CA ARG A 147 8.63 43.72 15.29
C ARG A 147 7.72 44.65 16.02
N PRO A 148 6.47 44.68 15.63
CA PRO A 148 5.56 45.49 16.41
C PRO A 148 5.87 45.13 17.83
N ASN A 149 6.46 46.01 18.50
CA ASN A 149 6.60 45.86 19.92
C ASN A 149 5.22 45.54 20.39
N LEU A 150 5.04 44.27 20.62
CA LEU A 150 3.97 43.88 21.49
C LEU A 150 4.29 44.54 22.82
N LYS A 151 4.17 45.79 22.84
CA LYS A 151 3.98 46.48 24.10
C LYS A 151 2.77 45.81 24.68
N VAL A 152 3.03 45.00 25.62
CA VAL A 152 1.96 44.62 26.52
C VAL A 152 1.46 45.95 27.05
N VAL A 153 0.46 46.43 26.39
CA VAL A 153 -0.28 47.53 26.92
C VAL A 153 -1.04 46.92 28.09
N LYS A 154 -0.65 47.38 29.19
CA LYS A 154 -1.42 47.11 30.38
C LYS A 154 -2.89 47.42 30.15
#